data_baefd19f4381a39836dd575b2e4e3454
#
_entry.id   baefd19f4381a39836dd575b2e4e3454
#
_cell.length_a   1.000
_cell.length_b   1.000
_cell.length_c   1.000
_cell.angle_alpha   90.00
_cell.angle_beta   90.00
_cell.angle_gamma   90.00
#
_symmetry.space_group_name_H-M   'P 1'
#
loop_
_entity.id
_entity.type
_entity.pdbx_description
1 polymer ?
#
loop_
_entity_poly.entity_id
_entity_poly.type
_entity_poly.pdbx_seq_one_letter_code
_entity_poly.pdbx_strand_id
1 'polypeptide(L)'
;MTTLNRPGAPDGHACGIDAAMEVIGGKWKVLILWALHEHPYRRFGELRRLLPGITEKVLASHLRELESDRVVHRVSYDEVPPRVEYSLTEDGKRLNDALEPLAAWGRERPTARRLGAEGGLGGEVGQGAEAAPEGRIAVTGAVLEGR
;
A
#
# COMPACT_ATOMS: atom_id res chain seq x y z
N MET A 1 26.18 0.06 -2.44
CA MET A 1 25.40 0.81 -1.44
C MET A 1 26.09 0.75 -0.10
N THR A 2 26.42 1.88 0.41
CA THR A 2 27.07 1.98 1.71
C THR A 2 26.02 1.73 2.78
N THR A 3 26.11 0.61 3.44
CA THR A 3 25.28 0.32 4.60
C THR A 3 25.76 1.22 5.72
N LEU A 4 24.98 2.21 6.07
CA LEU A 4 25.24 3.02 7.26
C LEU A 4 24.95 2.16 8.48
N ASN A 5 25.92 1.36 8.86
CA ASN A 5 25.83 0.56 10.06
C ASN A 5 25.92 1.48 11.27
N ARG A 6 24.76 1.82 11.83
CA ARG A 6 24.72 2.48 13.13
C ARG A 6 24.94 1.42 14.22
N PRO A 7 25.97 1.60 15.05
CA PRO A 7 26.17 0.65 16.16
C PRO A 7 24.96 0.71 17.09
N GLY A 8 24.30 -0.41 17.26
CA GLY A 8 23.24 -0.54 18.26
C GLY A 8 21.89 -1.05 17.79
N ALA A 9 21.70 -1.34 16.52
CA ALA A 9 20.48 -2.00 16.08
C ALA A 9 20.61 -3.51 16.33
N PRO A 10 19.77 -4.11 17.19
CA PRO A 10 19.91 -5.50 17.58
C PRO A 10 19.59 -6.51 16.47
N ASP A 11 19.02 -6.03 15.38
CA ASP A 11 18.51 -6.83 14.27
C ASP A 11 19.17 -6.52 12.92
N GLY A 12 20.25 -5.78 12.93
CA GLY A 12 21.02 -5.45 11.72
C GLY A 12 20.45 -4.30 10.89
N HIS A 13 19.38 -3.67 11.34
CA HIS A 13 18.80 -2.51 10.66
C HIS A 13 19.49 -1.22 11.10
N ALA A 14 19.84 -0.38 10.14
CA ALA A 14 20.51 0.89 10.40
C ALA A 14 19.58 1.91 11.07
N CYS A 15 18.27 1.82 10.81
CA CYS A 15 17.25 2.66 11.42
C CYS A 15 15.88 2.00 11.26
N GLY A 16 14.86 2.55 11.92
CA GLY A 16 13.50 1.99 11.83
C GLY A 16 12.89 2.05 10.44
N ILE A 17 13.31 2.97 9.61
CA ILE A 17 12.85 3.06 8.21
C ILE A 17 13.31 1.83 7.41
N ASP A 18 14.52 1.39 7.66
CA ASP A 18 15.10 0.22 7.03
C ASP A 18 14.25 -1.03 7.30
N ALA A 19 13.93 -1.27 8.56
CA ALA A 19 13.04 -2.35 8.96
C ALA A 19 11.63 -2.23 8.35
N ALA A 20 11.08 -1.03 8.33
CA ALA A 20 9.78 -0.79 7.73
C ALA A 20 9.78 -1.09 6.22
N MET A 21 10.86 -0.73 5.53
CA MET A 21 10.98 -0.98 4.09
C MET A 21 11.06 -2.46 3.74
N GLU A 22 11.51 -3.30 4.64
CA GLU A 22 11.44 -4.74 4.43
C GLU A 22 10.00 -5.24 4.35
N VAL A 23 9.13 -4.67 5.15
CA VAL A 23 7.71 -5.04 5.15
C VAL A 23 6.96 -4.44 3.95
N ILE A 24 7.18 -3.15 3.67
CA ILE A 24 6.40 -2.40 2.67
C ILE A 24 7.11 -2.19 1.35
N GLY A 25 8.24 -2.85 1.14
CA GLY A 25 9.05 -2.67 -0.07
C GLY A 25 8.24 -2.82 -1.35
N GLY A 26 8.42 -1.88 -2.26
CA GLY A 26 7.69 -1.82 -3.50
C GLY A 26 6.40 -1.01 -3.41
N LYS A 27 5.79 -0.84 -4.55
CA LYS A 27 4.63 0.03 -4.74
C LYS A 27 3.32 -0.60 -4.22
N TRP A 28 3.12 -1.87 -4.48
CA TRP A 28 1.82 -2.49 -4.30
C TRP A 28 1.44 -2.77 -2.85
N LYS A 29 2.39 -3.11 -2.00
CA LYS A 29 2.11 -3.43 -0.59
C LYS A 29 1.51 -2.25 0.16
N VAL A 30 2.05 -1.06 -0.04
CA VAL A 30 1.51 0.17 0.54
C VAL A 30 0.08 0.40 0.07
N LEU A 31 -0.18 0.21 -1.21
CA LEU A 31 -1.52 0.38 -1.77
C LEU A 31 -2.51 -0.67 -1.26
N ILE A 32 -2.06 -1.88 -1.03
CA ILE A 32 -2.88 -2.94 -0.42
C ILE A 32 -3.26 -2.55 1.01
N LEU A 33 -2.28 -2.12 1.80
CA LEU A 33 -2.54 -1.67 3.18
C LEU A 33 -3.55 -0.52 3.20
N TRP A 34 -3.41 0.42 2.30
CA TRP A 34 -4.32 1.54 2.16
C TRP A 34 -5.74 1.08 1.84
N ALA A 35 -5.88 0.19 0.86
CA ALA A 35 -7.17 -0.35 0.47
C ALA A 35 -7.84 -1.13 1.61
N LEU A 36 -7.06 -1.80 2.44
CA LEU A 36 -7.58 -2.53 3.60
C LEU A 36 -7.93 -1.61 4.77
N HIS A 37 -7.31 -0.45 4.84
CA HIS A 37 -7.60 0.51 5.90
C HIS A 37 -9.00 1.09 5.81
N GLU A 38 -9.51 1.26 4.61
CA GLU A 38 -10.80 1.90 4.37
C GLU A 38 -12.01 1.05 4.74
N HIS A 39 -11.82 -0.25 4.92
CA HIS A 39 -12.90 -1.17 5.24
C HIS A 39 -12.47 -2.21 6.27
N PRO A 40 -13.41 -2.71 7.07
CA PRO A 40 -13.09 -3.73 8.07
C PRO A 40 -12.45 -4.99 7.47
N TYR A 41 -12.85 -5.34 6.27
CA TYR A 41 -12.27 -6.46 5.52
C TYR A 41 -12.53 -6.27 4.03
N ARG A 42 -11.74 -6.94 3.21
CA ARG A 42 -11.96 -7.01 1.76
C ARG A 42 -11.65 -8.40 1.23
N ARG A 43 -12.35 -8.76 0.18
CA ARG A 43 -12.09 -9.99 -0.55
C ARG A 43 -11.02 -9.76 -1.62
N PHE A 44 -10.41 -10.84 -2.05
CA PHE A 44 -9.37 -10.81 -3.09
C PHE A 44 -9.81 -10.06 -4.35
N GLY A 45 -11.00 -10.39 -4.86
CA GLY A 45 -11.54 -9.74 -6.06
C GLY A 45 -11.78 -8.26 -5.90
N GLU A 46 -12.17 -7.83 -4.70
CA GLU A 46 -12.34 -6.40 -4.40
C GLU A 46 -11.02 -5.66 -4.42
N LEU A 47 -10.00 -6.24 -3.78
CA LEU A 47 -8.64 -5.66 -3.80
C LEU A 47 -8.11 -5.53 -5.22
N ARG A 48 -8.33 -6.56 -6.03
CA ARG A 48 -7.90 -6.53 -7.42
C ARG A 48 -8.56 -5.42 -8.22
N ARG A 49 -9.85 -5.19 -8.00
CA ARG A 49 -10.57 -4.10 -8.68
C ARG A 49 -10.13 -2.71 -8.22
N LEU A 50 -9.74 -2.58 -6.95
CA LEU A 50 -9.27 -1.33 -6.39
C LEU A 50 -7.84 -0.98 -6.79
N LEU A 51 -7.08 -1.95 -7.26
CA LEU A 51 -5.67 -1.80 -7.60
C LEU A 51 -5.44 -2.06 -9.10
N PRO A 52 -5.85 -1.13 -9.98
CA PRO A 52 -5.72 -1.34 -11.41
C PRO A 52 -4.27 -1.59 -11.81
N GLY A 53 -4.09 -2.61 -12.63
CA GLY A 53 -2.77 -3.00 -13.11
C GLY A 53 -2.08 -4.07 -12.30
N ILE A 54 -2.58 -4.41 -11.11
CA ILE A 54 -2.02 -5.53 -10.36
C ILE A 54 -2.48 -6.86 -10.95
N THR A 55 -1.57 -7.82 -11.05
CA THR A 55 -1.91 -9.16 -11.47
C THR A 55 -2.37 -10.00 -10.28
N GLU A 56 -3.15 -11.04 -10.52
CA GLU A 56 -3.55 -11.99 -9.48
C GLU A 56 -2.36 -12.59 -8.76
N LYS A 57 -1.33 -12.95 -9.52
CA LYS A 57 -0.11 -13.54 -8.98
C LYS A 57 0.61 -12.59 -8.02
N VAL A 58 0.77 -11.34 -8.41
CA VAL A 58 1.44 -10.33 -7.60
C VAL A 58 0.61 -10.02 -6.35
N LEU A 59 -0.70 -9.84 -6.49
CA LEU A 59 -1.57 -9.59 -5.35
C LEU A 59 -1.54 -10.75 -4.36
N ALA A 60 -1.65 -11.98 -4.84
CA ALA A 60 -1.59 -13.16 -3.99
C ALA A 60 -0.25 -13.28 -3.25
N SER A 61 0.85 -13.01 -3.95
CA SER A 61 2.19 -13.04 -3.38
C SER A 61 2.35 -12.00 -2.29
N HIS A 62 1.95 -10.77 -2.56
CA HIS A 62 2.06 -9.67 -1.59
C HIS A 62 1.16 -9.88 -0.37
N LEU A 63 -0.04 -10.40 -0.56
CA LEU A 63 -0.92 -10.72 0.57
C LEU A 63 -0.32 -11.79 1.47
N ARG A 64 0.33 -12.80 0.90
CA ARG A 64 1.03 -13.83 1.68
C ARG A 64 2.20 -13.25 2.48
N GLU A 65 2.96 -12.37 1.85
CA GLU A 65 4.08 -11.71 2.52
C GLU A 65 3.59 -10.83 3.67
N LEU A 66 2.56 -10.03 3.44
CA LEU A 66 1.97 -9.17 4.47
C LEU A 66 1.34 -9.98 5.61
N GLU A 67 0.76 -11.12 5.30
CA GLU A 67 0.26 -12.04 6.32
C GLU A 67 1.42 -12.63 7.13
N SER A 68 2.48 -13.03 6.47
CA SER A 68 3.71 -13.54 7.12
C SER A 68 4.34 -12.48 8.04
N ASP A 69 4.32 -11.23 7.63
CA ASP A 69 4.79 -10.10 8.42
C ASP A 69 3.81 -9.67 9.53
N ARG A 70 2.67 -10.35 9.64
CA ARG A 70 1.64 -10.11 10.65
C ARG A 70 0.99 -8.74 10.59
N VAL A 71 1.00 -8.11 9.44
CA VAL A 71 0.29 -6.83 9.24
C VAL A 71 -1.06 -7.01 8.56
N VAL A 72 -1.29 -8.16 7.95
CA VAL A 72 -2.56 -8.54 7.34
C VAL A 72 -3.07 -9.85 7.94
N HIS A 73 -4.35 -9.88 8.20
CA HIS A 73 -5.10 -11.04 8.64
C HIS A 73 -5.81 -11.67 7.46
N ARG A 74 -5.75 -12.98 7.36
CA ARG A 74 -6.50 -13.74 6.37
C ARG A 74 -7.46 -14.68 7.08
N VAL A 75 -8.73 -14.58 6.77
CA VAL A 75 -9.75 -15.47 7.31
C VAL A 75 -10.40 -16.22 6.16
N SER A 76 -10.38 -17.54 6.24
CA SER A 76 -11.04 -18.40 5.27
C SER A 76 -12.30 -18.97 5.89
N TYR A 77 -13.41 -18.82 5.19
CA TYR A 77 -14.69 -19.37 5.62
C TYR A 77 -14.99 -20.61 4.82
N ASP A 78 -15.35 -21.68 5.52
CA ASP A 78 -15.72 -22.95 4.90
C ASP A 78 -17.15 -22.88 4.39
N GLU A 79 -17.30 -22.22 3.27
CA GLU A 79 -18.57 -22.01 2.59
C GLU A 79 -18.49 -22.52 1.15
N VAL A 80 -19.64 -22.58 0.48
CA VAL A 80 -19.73 -22.91 -0.93
C VAL A 80 -20.46 -21.77 -1.66
N PRO A 81 -19.78 -20.97 -2.48
CA PRO A 81 -18.35 -21.00 -2.81
C PRO A 81 -17.49 -20.53 -1.62
N PRO A 82 -16.21 -20.94 -1.58
CA PRO A 82 -15.32 -20.54 -0.50
C PRO A 82 -15.10 -19.04 -0.48
N ARG A 83 -15.07 -18.50 0.74
CA ARG A 83 -14.88 -17.07 0.96
C ARG A 83 -13.63 -16.82 1.78
N VAL A 84 -12.80 -15.92 1.31
CA VAL A 84 -11.59 -15.48 2.00
C VAL A 84 -11.65 -13.97 2.18
N GLU A 85 -11.41 -13.51 3.38
CA GLU A 85 -11.40 -12.10 3.72
C GLU A 85 -10.05 -11.69 4.27
N TYR A 86 -9.62 -10.51 3.88
CA TYR A 86 -8.36 -9.89 4.32
C TYR A 86 -8.67 -8.62 5.10
N SER A 87 -7.95 -8.42 6.18
CA SER A 87 -8.09 -7.24 7.03
C SER A 87 -6.74 -6.87 7.63
N LEU A 88 -6.62 -5.64 8.14
CA LEU A 88 -5.43 -5.23 8.85
C LEU A 88 -5.43 -5.79 10.27
N THR A 89 -4.28 -6.25 10.72
CA THR A 89 -4.05 -6.52 12.14
C THR A 89 -3.89 -5.18 12.88
N GLU A 90 -3.84 -5.21 14.21
CA GLU A 90 -3.54 -4.00 14.99
C GLU A 90 -2.18 -3.41 14.60
N ASP A 91 -1.20 -4.27 14.36
CA ASP A 91 0.11 -3.81 13.89
C ASP A 91 0.04 -3.24 12.47
N GLY A 92 -0.78 -3.85 11.60
CA GLY A 92 -1.03 -3.33 10.26
C GLY A 92 -1.68 -1.94 10.28
N LYS A 93 -2.58 -1.70 11.21
CA LYS A 93 -3.20 -0.38 11.41
C LYS A 93 -2.17 0.65 11.88
N ARG A 94 -1.31 0.27 12.82
CA ARG A 94 -0.21 1.13 13.27
C ARG A 94 0.74 1.47 12.13
N LEU A 95 1.08 0.49 11.31
CA LEU A 95 1.91 0.72 10.12
C LEU A 95 1.23 1.69 9.16
N ASN A 96 -0.05 1.50 8.89
CA ASN A 96 -0.80 2.39 8.01
C ASN A 96 -0.86 3.82 8.55
N ASP A 97 -1.05 3.99 9.86
CA ASP A 97 -1.02 5.29 10.50
C ASP A 97 0.35 5.97 10.35
N ALA A 98 1.42 5.22 10.43
CA ALA A 98 2.78 5.72 10.21
C ALA A 98 3.03 6.14 8.75
N LEU A 99 2.33 5.52 7.81
CA LEU A 99 2.43 5.86 6.39
C LEU A 99 1.67 7.13 6.02
N GLU A 100 0.70 7.55 6.81
CA GLU A 100 -0.12 8.72 6.49
C GLU A 100 0.68 10.02 6.35
N PRO A 101 1.59 10.37 7.27
CA PRO A 101 2.45 11.55 7.07
C PRO A 101 3.29 11.47 5.80
N LEU A 102 3.76 10.28 5.45
CA LEU A 102 4.50 10.06 4.22
C LEU A 102 3.61 10.25 2.98
N ALA A 103 2.40 9.76 3.04
CA ALA A 103 1.41 9.93 1.98
C ALA A 103 1.05 11.42 1.79
N ALA A 104 0.88 12.15 2.90
CA ALA A 104 0.63 13.59 2.88
C ALA A 104 1.77 14.33 2.17
N TRP A 105 2.99 14.03 2.56
CA TRP A 105 4.16 14.60 1.90
C TRP A 105 4.18 14.31 0.40
N GLY A 106 3.84 13.08 0.02
CA GLY A 106 3.78 12.67 -1.38
C GLY A 106 2.73 13.43 -2.20
N ARG A 107 1.56 13.69 -1.60
CA ARG A 107 0.49 14.45 -2.24
C ARG A 107 0.85 15.92 -2.48
N GLU A 108 1.62 16.49 -1.58
CA GLU A 108 2.04 17.88 -1.65
C GLU A 108 3.18 18.10 -2.65
N ARG A 109 3.87 17.05 -3.05
CA ARG A 109 4.97 17.19 -3.99
C ARG A 109 4.50 17.56 -5.38
N PRO A 110 5.07 18.61 -5.97
CA PRO A 110 4.93 18.83 -7.40
C PRO A 110 5.50 17.59 -8.09
N THR A 111 4.75 17.00 -8.97
CA THR A 111 5.20 15.82 -9.70
C THR A 111 6.26 16.21 -10.73
N ALA A 112 7.47 16.44 -10.26
CA ALA A 112 8.62 16.67 -11.14
C ALA A 112 8.76 15.56 -12.19
N ARG A 113 8.27 14.39 -11.87
CA ARG A 113 8.24 13.26 -12.78
C ARG A 113 7.25 13.44 -13.93
N ARG A 114 6.12 14.11 -13.68
CA ARG A 114 5.15 14.48 -14.73
C ARG A 114 5.73 15.60 -15.60
N LEU A 115 6.38 16.56 -14.99
CA LEU A 115 7.00 17.66 -15.72
C LEU A 115 8.14 17.17 -16.64
N GLY A 116 8.88 16.17 -16.20
CA GLY A 116 9.92 15.55 -17.03
C GLY A 116 9.38 14.68 -18.15
N ALA A 117 8.22 14.07 -17.95
CA ALA A 117 7.59 13.24 -18.97
C ALA A 117 6.88 14.10 -20.06
N GLU A 118 6.43 15.28 -19.70
CA GLU A 118 5.79 16.19 -20.64
C GLU A 118 6.80 16.94 -21.49
N GLY A 119 8.02 17.07 -21.01
CA GLY A 119 9.11 17.71 -21.77
C GLY A 119 9.79 16.80 -22.78
N GLY A 120 9.53 15.51 -22.71
CA GLY A 120 10.11 14.53 -23.63
C GLY A 120 9.08 13.98 -24.59
N LEU A 121 9.04 14.52 -25.79
CA LEU A 121 8.33 13.95 -26.94
C LEU A 121 6.87 13.57 -26.63
N GLY A 122 5.96 14.44 -26.97
CA GLY A 122 4.54 14.30 -26.91
C GLY A 122 3.98 12.89 -27.00
N GLY A 123 4.16 12.13 -25.97
CA GLY A 123 3.57 10.83 -25.87
C GLY A 123 2.22 10.95 -25.18
N GLU A 124 1.22 10.49 -25.84
CA GLU A 124 -0.15 10.46 -25.37
C GLU A 124 -0.36 9.55 -24.17
N VAL A 125 0.57 9.52 -23.28
CA VAL A 125 0.56 8.56 -22.18
C VAL A 125 -0.27 9.04 -20.99
N GLY A 126 -0.74 10.27 -21.08
CA GLY A 126 -1.31 10.91 -19.91
C GLY A 126 -2.73 10.51 -19.53
N GLN A 127 -3.47 9.98 -20.45
CA GLN A 127 -4.92 9.94 -20.25
C GLN A 127 -5.42 8.79 -19.40
N GLY A 128 -4.74 7.69 -19.41
CA GLY A 128 -5.21 6.51 -18.70
C GLY A 128 -4.83 6.44 -17.22
N ALA A 129 -3.75 7.08 -16.87
CA ALA A 129 -3.22 6.96 -15.51
C ALA A 129 -3.80 7.98 -14.55
N GLU A 130 -4.35 9.00 -15.10
CA GLU A 130 -4.75 10.17 -14.35
C GLU A 130 -6.07 10.00 -13.61
N ALA A 131 -6.96 9.25 -14.18
CA ALA A 131 -8.31 9.18 -13.67
C ALA A 131 -8.49 8.26 -12.48
N ALA A 132 -7.59 7.35 -12.28
CA ALA A 132 -7.90 6.27 -11.39
C ALA A 132 -7.58 6.52 -9.91
N PRO A 133 -6.44 7.01 -9.54
CA PRO A 133 -6.05 6.88 -8.15
C PRO A 133 -6.51 8.00 -7.25
N GLU A 134 -6.55 9.18 -7.76
CA GLU A 134 -6.62 10.33 -6.85
C GLU A 134 -7.97 10.54 -6.20
N GLY A 135 -9.01 10.29 -6.94
CA GLY A 135 -10.35 10.51 -6.44
C GLY A 135 -10.81 9.48 -5.41
N ARG A 136 -10.19 8.34 -5.45
CA ARG A 136 -10.64 7.25 -4.58
C ARG A 136 -9.97 7.27 -3.23
N ILE A 137 -8.73 7.61 -3.23
CA ILE A 137 -7.96 7.61 -1.99
C ILE A 137 -8.32 8.81 -1.11
N ALA A 138 -8.81 9.84 -1.70
CA ALA A 138 -9.31 11.00 -0.97
C ALA A 138 -10.48 10.69 -0.03
N VAL A 139 -11.07 9.53 -0.16
CA VAL A 139 -12.10 9.02 0.75
C VAL A 139 -11.64 8.98 2.20
N THR A 140 -10.34 9.00 2.38
CA THR A 140 -9.77 9.05 3.71
C THR A 140 -10.31 10.18 4.58
N GLY A 141 -10.75 11.24 3.96
CA GLY A 141 -11.34 12.33 4.70
C GLY A 141 -12.61 11.94 5.47
N ALA A 142 -13.32 10.98 4.98
CA ALA A 142 -14.55 10.53 5.62
C ALA A 142 -14.33 9.74 6.90
N VAL A 143 -13.16 9.17 7.03
CA VAL A 143 -12.83 8.35 8.20
C VAL A 143 -12.61 9.22 9.44
N LEU A 144 -12.24 10.46 9.23
CA LEU A 144 -11.95 11.36 10.34
C LEU A 144 -13.21 11.89 11.04
N GLU A 145 -14.36 11.75 10.40
CA GLU A 145 -15.60 12.25 10.99
C GLU A 145 -16.38 11.17 11.72
N GLY A 146 -15.97 9.92 11.57
CA GLY A 146 -16.56 8.81 12.31
C GLY A 146 -15.92 8.66 13.68
N ARG A 147 -16.52 9.25 14.65
CA ARG A 147 -16.14 9.06 16.04
C ARG A 147 -16.66 7.76 16.58
#